data_83553847103a086d063324c28e7204f8
#
_entry.id   83553847103a086d063324c28e7204f8
#
_cell.length_a   1.000
_cell.length_b   1.000
_cell.length_c   1.000
_cell.angle_alpha   90.00
_cell.angle_beta   90.00
_cell.angle_gamma   90.00
#
_symmetry.space_group_name_H-M   'P 1'
#
loop_
_entity.id
_entity.type
_entity.pdbx_description
1 polymer ?
#
loop_
_entity_poly.entity_id
_entity_poly.type
_entity_poly.pdbx_seq_one_letter_code
_entity_poly.pdbx_strand_id
1 'polypeptide(L)'
;MNLILLDRDGVINYDSDQFIKSPEEWKPIPGSLEAIARLCQADYRVVVATNQSGVGRGLFDMYTLNAIHDKMHKAVAQAGGRIDAIFFCPHAADANCSCRKPKSGMMEDIATRYNTNLKGVPAVGDSLRDLTAAARMGAQPILVLTGKGAKTQAAGDLPEDTLIYPDLAAVVAMLVE
;
A
#
# COMPACT_ATOMS: atom_id res chain seq x y z
N MET A 1 15.12 -8.60 10.05
CA MET A 1 14.04 -8.72 9.04
C MET A 1 13.76 -7.34 8.47
N ASN A 2 13.87 -7.21 7.17
CA ASN A 2 13.56 -5.96 6.48
C ASN A 2 12.10 -5.99 6.03
N LEU A 3 11.29 -5.11 6.57
CA LEU A 3 9.87 -5.01 6.28
C LEU A 3 9.60 -3.73 5.50
N ILE A 4 8.70 -3.78 4.52
CA ILE A 4 8.17 -2.62 3.82
C ILE A 4 6.66 -2.74 3.70
N LEU A 5 5.96 -1.62 3.92
CA LEU A 5 4.52 -1.55 3.80
C LEU A 5 4.16 -0.76 2.54
N LEU A 6 3.29 -1.33 1.71
CA LEU A 6 2.84 -0.68 0.47
C LEU A 6 1.33 -0.55 0.48
N ASP A 7 0.81 0.62 0.09
CA ASP A 7 -0.58 0.70 -0.35
C ASP A 7 -0.71 0.00 -1.71
N ARG A 8 -1.92 -0.40 -2.06
CA ARG A 8 -2.20 -1.07 -3.33
C ARG A 8 -2.50 -0.05 -4.43
N ASP A 9 -3.65 0.61 -4.34
CA ASP A 9 -4.12 1.54 -5.36
C ASP A 9 -3.27 2.81 -5.35
N GLY A 10 -2.75 3.18 -6.50
CA GLY A 10 -1.88 4.34 -6.65
C GLY A 10 -0.39 4.06 -6.40
N VAL A 11 -0.04 2.89 -5.90
CA VAL A 11 1.36 2.47 -5.63
C VAL A 11 1.72 1.27 -6.49
N ILE A 12 0.99 0.17 -6.37
CA ILE A 12 1.23 -1.06 -7.14
C ILE A 12 0.46 -1.01 -8.46
N ASN A 13 -0.80 -0.60 -8.42
CA ASN A 13 -1.68 -0.53 -9.58
C ASN A 13 -2.28 0.87 -9.72
N TYR A 14 -2.75 1.16 -10.93
CA TYR A 14 -3.45 2.40 -11.19
C TYR A 14 -4.65 2.56 -10.25
N ASP A 15 -4.82 3.77 -9.75
CA ASP A 15 -5.96 4.14 -8.92
C ASP A 15 -7.19 4.43 -9.79
N SER A 16 -8.37 4.42 -9.18
CA SER A 16 -9.62 4.82 -9.82
C SER A 16 -10.56 5.45 -8.81
N ASP A 17 -11.14 6.59 -9.18
CA ASP A 17 -12.20 7.22 -8.38
C ASP A 17 -13.48 6.39 -8.36
N GLN A 18 -13.61 5.43 -9.28
CA GLN A 18 -14.73 4.50 -9.36
C GLN A 18 -14.45 3.17 -8.66
N PHE A 19 -13.36 3.08 -7.90
CA PHE A 19 -12.84 1.88 -7.24
C PHE A 19 -12.37 0.82 -8.26
N ILE A 20 -11.54 -0.09 -7.82
CA ILE A 20 -11.15 -1.28 -8.59
C ILE A 20 -12.12 -2.39 -8.19
N LYS A 21 -13.07 -2.70 -9.04
CA LYS A 21 -14.25 -3.54 -8.74
C LYS A 21 -14.17 -4.94 -9.32
N SER A 22 -13.17 -5.20 -10.15
CA SER A 22 -13.00 -6.51 -10.78
C SER A 22 -11.54 -6.76 -11.11
N PRO A 23 -11.14 -8.03 -11.32
CA PRO A 23 -9.77 -8.32 -11.78
C PRO A 23 -9.41 -7.62 -13.09
N GLU A 24 -10.35 -7.45 -14.00
CA GLU A 24 -10.14 -6.81 -15.29
C GLU A 24 -9.77 -5.33 -15.14
N GLU A 25 -10.25 -4.69 -14.09
CA GLU A 25 -9.94 -3.28 -13.79
C GLU A 25 -8.58 -3.10 -13.12
N TRP A 26 -8.00 -4.16 -12.57
CA TRP A 26 -6.71 -4.10 -11.91
C TRP A 26 -5.58 -4.12 -12.94
N LYS A 27 -4.80 -3.04 -13.00
CA LYS A 27 -3.68 -2.89 -13.95
C LYS A 27 -2.47 -2.33 -13.21
N PRO A 28 -1.31 -3.00 -13.30
CA PRO A 28 -0.12 -2.53 -12.59
C PRO A 28 0.41 -1.22 -13.19
N ILE A 29 0.96 -0.38 -12.31
CA ILE A 29 1.72 0.79 -12.73
C ILE A 29 3.06 0.30 -13.31
N PRO A 30 3.49 0.81 -14.48
CA PRO A 30 4.79 0.41 -15.04
C PRO A 30 5.93 0.60 -14.04
N GLY A 31 6.74 -0.43 -13.89
CA GLY A 31 7.87 -0.44 -12.96
C GLY A 31 7.57 -0.92 -11.55
N SER A 32 6.30 -0.98 -11.13
CA SER A 32 5.96 -1.37 -9.75
C SER A 32 6.19 -2.85 -9.48
N LEU A 33 5.86 -3.73 -10.43
CA LEU A 33 6.08 -5.17 -10.24
C LEU A 33 7.57 -5.51 -10.16
N GLU A 34 8.37 -4.92 -11.02
CA GLU A 34 9.82 -5.08 -11.04
C GLU A 34 10.45 -4.51 -9.76
N ALA A 35 9.91 -3.40 -9.24
CA ALA A 35 10.34 -2.83 -7.97
C ALA A 35 10.10 -3.81 -6.81
N ILE A 36 8.94 -4.46 -6.78
CA ILE A 36 8.63 -5.47 -5.76
C ILE A 36 9.60 -6.65 -5.88
N ALA A 37 9.91 -7.09 -7.10
CA ALA A 37 10.89 -8.16 -7.32
C ALA A 37 12.27 -7.79 -6.76
N ARG A 38 12.70 -6.55 -6.98
CA ARG A 38 13.98 -6.04 -6.43
C ARG A 38 13.98 -6.03 -4.90
N LEU A 39 12.86 -5.63 -4.29
CA LEU A 39 12.71 -5.67 -2.83
C LEU A 39 12.88 -7.10 -2.30
N CYS A 40 12.24 -8.06 -2.94
CA CYS A 40 12.33 -9.47 -2.54
C CYS A 40 13.77 -10.00 -2.69
N GLN A 41 14.46 -9.63 -3.76
CA GLN A 41 15.87 -10.01 -3.98
C GLN A 41 16.80 -9.41 -2.92
N ALA A 42 16.41 -8.27 -2.34
CA ALA A 42 17.16 -7.61 -1.26
C ALA A 42 16.67 -8.03 0.13
N ASP A 43 15.96 -9.15 0.23
CA ASP A 43 15.45 -9.75 1.47
C ASP A 43 14.41 -8.89 2.22
N TYR A 44 13.70 -8.02 1.51
CA TYR A 44 12.54 -7.34 2.07
C TYR A 44 11.32 -8.26 2.07
N ARG A 45 10.55 -8.19 3.15
CA ARG A 45 9.20 -8.73 3.18
C ARG A 45 8.23 -7.61 2.80
N VAL A 46 7.50 -7.83 1.73
CA VAL A 46 6.57 -6.85 1.16
C VAL A 46 5.17 -7.14 1.69
N VAL A 47 4.63 -6.20 2.43
CA VAL A 47 3.28 -6.30 3.01
C VAL A 47 2.41 -5.19 2.45
N VAL A 48 1.23 -5.55 1.97
CA VAL A 48 0.25 -4.59 1.46
C VAL A 48 -0.71 -4.22 2.58
N ALA A 49 -0.98 -2.92 2.74
CA ALA A 49 -1.95 -2.39 3.68
C ALA A 49 -2.86 -1.41 2.93
N THR A 50 -4.11 -1.77 2.69
CA THR A 50 -4.98 -1.05 1.77
C THR A 50 -6.40 -0.86 2.30
N ASN A 51 -6.96 0.35 2.14
CA ASN A 51 -8.38 0.60 2.33
C ASN A 51 -9.14 0.09 1.10
N GLN A 52 -10.19 -0.71 1.32
CA GLN A 52 -11.03 -1.27 0.24
C GLN A 52 -12.51 -1.06 0.58
N SER A 53 -12.90 0.19 0.75
CA SER A 53 -14.26 0.56 1.18
C SER A 53 -15.35 0.19 0.17
N GLY A 54 -15.00 -0.13 -1.07
CA GLY A 54 -15.95 -0.61 -2.06
C GLY A 54 -16.71 -1.86 -1.63
N VAL A 55 -16.07 -2.71 -0.80
CA VAL A 55 -16.73 -3.88 -0.21
C VAL A 55 -17.86 -3.43 0.72
N GLY A 56 -17.55 -2.54 1.67
CA GLY A 56 -18.54 -2.03 2.62
C GLY A 56 -19.63 -1.20 1.96
N ARG A 57 -19.37 -0.61 0.81
CA ARG A 57 -20.34 0.15 0.01
C ARG A 57 -21.21 -0.75 -0.87
N GLY A 58 -20.93 -2.06 -0.92
CA GLY A 58 -21.68 -3.01 -1.73
C GLY A 58 -21.36 -2.96 -3.22
N LEU A 59 -20.24 -2.36 -3.62
CA LEU A 59 -19.83 -2.25 -5.03
C LEU A 59 -19.22 -3.54 -5.56
N PHE A 60 -18.62 -4.34 -4.68
CA PHE A 60 -18.13 -5.68 -4.98
C PHE A 60 -18.02 -6.44 -3.65
N ASP A 61 -17.96 -7.76 -3.73
CA ASP A 61 -17.92 -8.62 -2.53
C ASP A 61 -16.50 -9.12 -2.23
N MET A 62 -16.39 -9.87 -1.12
CA MET A 62 -15.09 -10.44 -0.72
C MET A 62 -14.55 -11.46 -1.71
N TYR A 63 -15.43 -12.22 -2.37
CA TYR A 63 -15.01 -13.14 -3.43
C TYR A 63 -14.30 -12.39 -4.55
N THR A 64 -14.85 -11.26 -4.96
CA THR A 64 -14.27 -10.40 -6.00
C THR A 64 -12.95 -9.77 -5.54
N LEU A 65 -12.89 -9.29 -4.29
CA LEU A 65 -11.65 -8.73 -3.75
C LEU A 65 -10.53 -9.78 -3.74
N ASN A 66 -10.86 -11.01 -3.33
CA ASN A 66 -9.90 -12.11 -3.34
C ASN A 66 -9.43 -12.43 -4.77
N ALA A 67 -10.31 -12.35 -5.76
CA ALA A 67 -9.96 -12.55 -7.17
C ALA A 67 -9.01 -11.46 -7.69
N ILE A 68 -9.25 -10.21 -7.29
CA ILE A 68 -8.36 -9.08 -7.62
C ILE A 68 -6.97 -9.34 -7.02
N HIS A 69 -6.90 -9.69 -5.74
CA HIS A 69 -5.63 -9.96 -5.06
C HIS A 69 -4.91 -11.19 -5.64
N ASP A 70 -5.66 -12.20 -6.07
CA ASP A 70 -5.09 -13.36 -6.74
C ASP A 70 -4.39 -12.96 -8.05
N LYS A 71 -5.02 -12.10 -8.85
CA LYS A 71 -4.39 -11.53 -10.05
C LYS A 71 -3.12 -10.77 -9.70
N MET A 72 -3.16 -9.96 -8.65
CA MET A 72 -1.99 -9.21 -8.18
C MET A 72 -0.84 -10.16 -7.78
N HIS A 73 -1.13 -11.19 -7.00
CA HIS A 73 -0.13 -12.19 -6.61
C HIS A 73 0.52 -12.85 -7.82
N LYS A 74 -0.29 -13.23 -8.81
CA LYS A 74 0.21 -13.86 -10.04
C LYS A 74 1.10 -12.92 -10.85
N ALA A 75 0.69 -11.66 -10.98
CA ALA A 75 1.47 -10.66 -11.71
C ALA A 75 2.82 -10.39 -11.04
N VAL A 76 2.83 -10.29 -9.71
CA VAL A 76 4.05 -10.10 -8.92
C VAL A 76 4.97 -11.32 -9.07
N ALA A 77 4.42 -12.53 -9.00
CA ALA A 77 5.19 -13.77 -9.17
C ALA A 77 5.82 -13.86 -10.56
N GLN A 78 5.10 -13.48 -11.61
CA GLN A 78 5.63 -13.46 -12.96
C GLN A 78 6.80 -12.49 -13.13
N ALA A 79 6.81 -11.41 -12.35
CA ALA A 79 7.92 -10.44 -12.33
C ALA A 79 9.10 -10.92 -11.46
N GLY A 80 8.96 -12.03 -10.75
CA GLY A 80 10.02 -12.58 -9.89
C GLY A 80 9.95 -12.14 -8.45
N GLY A 81 8.83 -11.54 -8.02
CA GLY A 81 8.63 -11.09 -6.65
C GLY A 81 7.61 -11.89 -5.89
N ARG A 82 7.30 -11.41 -4.67
CA ARG A 82 6.30 -12.02 -3.80
C ARG A 82 5.74 -10.95 -2.86
N ILE A 83 4.43 -11.00 -2.64
CA ILE A 83 3.77 -10.26 -1.56
C ILE A 83 3.61 -11.23 -0.39
N ASP A 84 4.16 -10.87 0.77
CA ASP A 84 4.17 -11.72 1.95
C ASP A 84 2.78 -11.83 2.59
N ALA A 85 2.08 -10.71 2.69
CA ALA A 85 0.73 -10.66 3.24
C ALA A 85 -0.01 -9.42 2.74
N ILE A 86 -1.34 -9.50 2.72
CA ILE A 86 -2.22 -8.38 2.39
C ILE A 86 -3.13 -8.13 3.58
N PHE A 87 -3.08 -6.91 4.13
CA PHE A 87 -4.00 -6.42 5.13
C PHE A 87 -4.92 -5.40 4.48
N PHE A 88 -6.22 -5.51 4.71
CA PHE A 88 -7.17 -4.59 4.10
C PHE A 88 -8.27 -4.22 5.09
N CYS A 89 -8.83 -3.02 4.90
CA CYS A 89 -10.03 -2.59 5.61
C CYS A 89 -11.19 -2.54 4.61
N PRO A 90 -12.20 -3.40 4.77
CA PRO A 90 -13.33 -3.45 3.83
C PRO A 90 -14.44 -2.45 4.16
N HIS A 91 -14.34 -1.74 5.28
CA HIS A 91 -15.42 -0.92 5.81
C HIS A 91 -15.56 0.40 5.05
N ALA A 92 -16.80 0.89 4.93
CA ALA A 92 -17.05 2.24 4.44
C ALA A 92 -16.54 3.28 5.43
N ALA A 93 -16.38 4.53 4.97
CA ALA A 93 -15.79 5.60 5.78
C ALA A 93 -16.60 5.90 7.05
N ASP A 94 -17.93 5.67 7.03
CA ASP A 94 -18.83 5.93 8.15
C ASP A 94 -19.02 4.74 9.10
N ALA A 95 -18.30 3.63 8.87
CA ALA A 95 -18.46 2.41 9.68
C ALA A 95 -17.81 2.52 11.07
N ASN A 96 -17.05 3.57 11.34
CA ASN A 96 -16.39 3.81 12.63
C ASN A 96 -15.50 2.65 13.11
N CYS A 97 -14.80 2.00 12.19
CA CYS A 97 -13.83 0.94 12.50
C CYS A 97 -12.49 1.51 12.95
N SER A 98 -11.63 0.67 13.52
CA SER A 98 -10.26 1.04 13.90
C SER A 98 -9.23 0.77 12.80
N CYS A 99 -9.58 -0.01 11.78
CA CYS A 99 -8.61 -0.48 10.77
C CYS A 99 -8.43 0.49 9.59
N ARG A 100 -9.43 1.33 9.29
CA ARG A 100 -9.36 2.23 8.13
C ARG A 100 -8.31 3.31 8.32
N LYS A 101 -7.34 3.40 7.39
CA LYS A 101 -6.40 4.53 7.36
C LYS A 101 -7.17 5.84 7.22
N PRO A 102 -6.86 6.90 7.94
CA PRO A 102 -5.61 7.19 8.67
C PRO A 102 -5.51 6.59 10.08
N LYS A 103 -6.47 5.81 10.53
CA LYS A 103 -6.33 5.10 11.81
C LYS A 103 -5.27 4.02 11.69
N SER A 104 -4.68 3.64 12.83
CA SER A 104 -3.50 2.78 12.86
C SER A 104 -3.80 1.30 13.04
N GLY A 105 -5.09 0.89 13.13
CA GLY A 105 -5.46 -0.49 13.48
C GLY A 105 -4.85 -1.54 12.56
N MET A 106 -4.85 -1.28 11.26
CA MET A 106 -4.28 -2.20 10.26
C MET A 106 -2.77 -2.33 10.44
N MET A 107 -2.07 -1.23 10.72
CA MET A 107 -0.63 -1.23 10.99
C MET A 107 -0.30 -1.90 12.31
N GLU A 108 -1.15 -1.75 13.33
CA GLU A 108 -0.99 -2.46 14.61
C GLU A 108 -1.10 -3.97 14.40
N ASP A 109 -2.03 -4.43 13.57
CA ASP A 109 -2.17 -5.85 13.23
C ASP A 109 -0.92 -6.38 12.51
N ILE A 110 -0.34 -5.59 11.62
CA ILE A 110 0.91 -5.95 10.94
C ILE A 110 2.04 -6.10 11.96
N ALA A 111 2.19 -5.14 12.87
CA ALA A 111 3.22 -5.19 13.90
C ALA A 111 3.08 -6.45 14.77
N THR A 112 1.85 -6.81 15.14
CA THR A 112 1.55 -8.02 15.92
C THR A 112 1.88 -9.28 15.10
N ARG A 113 1.45 -9.33 13.85
CA ARG A 113 1.68 -10.48 12.97
C ARG A 113 3.17 -10.79 12.81
N TYR A 114 3.99 -9.77 12.67
CA TYR A 114 5.42 -9.92 12.45
C TYR A 114 6.24 -9.84 13.75
N ASN A 115 5.57 -9.69 14.87
CA ASN A 115 6.20 -9.60 16.20
C ASN A 115 7.32 -8.57 16.21
N THR A 116 7.03 -7.37 15.72
CA THR A 116 8.00 -6.28 15.61
C THR A 116 7.30 -4.94 15.81
N ASN A 117 8.07 -3.90 16.15
CA ASN A 117 7.55 -2.54 16.03
C ASN A 117 7.81 -2.03 14.61
N LEU A 118 7.09 -0.99 14.20
CA LEU A 118 7.21 -0.43 12.85
C LEU A 118 8.15 0.78 12.78
N LYS A 119 8.90 1.06 13.84
CA LYS A 119 9.80 2.23 13.89
C LYS A 119 10.79 2.17 12.74
N GLY A 120 10.78 3.22 11.91
CA GLY A 120 11.69 3.34 10.75
C GLY A 120 11.36 2.44 9.57
N VAL A 121 10.29 1.63 9.66
CA VAL A 121 9.87 0.77 8.54
C VAL A 121 9.33 1.64 7.41
N PRO A 122 9.83 1.48 6.17
CA PRO A 122 9.27 2.22 5.05
C PRO A 122 7.80 1.89 4.82
N ALA A 123 6.98 2.92 4.70
CA ALA A 123 5.55 2.79 4.42
C ALA A 123 5.19 3.72 3.27
N VAL A 124 4.86 3.14 2.13
CA VAL A 124 4.69 3.84 0.86
C VAL A 124 3.21 3.99 0.54
N GLY A 125 2.81 5.21 0.25
CA GLY A 125 1.43 5.52 -0.14
C GLY A 125 1.35 6.72 -1.06
N ASP A 126 0.16 6.94 -1.62
CA ASP A 126 -0.14 8.08 -2.50
C ASP A 126 -1.07 9.09 -1.86
N SER A 127 -1.55 8.85 -0.64
CA SER A 127 -2.52 9.72 0.02
C SER A 127 -2.06 10.12 1.43
N LEU A 128 -2.61 11.23 1.93
CA LEU A 128 -2.33 11.69 3.29
C LEU A 128 -2.73 10.65 4.34
N ARG A 129 -3.79 9.89 4.08
CA ARG A 129 -4.25 8.82 4.99
C ARG A 129 -3.18 7.77 5.22
N ASP A 130 -2.47 7.38 4.17
CA ASP A 130 -1.38 6.40 4.24
C ASP A 130 -0.23 6.93 5.11
N LEU A 131 0.16 8.16 4.84
CA LEU A 131 1.30 8.81 5.52
C LEU A 131 1.00 9.05 6.99
N THR A 132 -0.22 9.47 7.30
CA THR A 132 -0.66 9.71 8.68
C THR A 132 -0.69 8.41 9.48
N ALA A 133 -1.23 7.33 8.92
CA ALA A 133 -1.24 6.03 9.58
C ALA A 133 0.19 5.53 9.87
N ALA A 134 1.08 5.69 8.88
CA ALA A 134 2.49 5.33 9.05
C ALA A 134 3.17 6.13 10.16
N ALA A 135 2.99 7.45 10.15
CA ALA A 135 3.61 8.34 11.13
C ALA A 135 3.14 8.02 12.56
N ARG A 136 1.88 7.65 12.75
CA ARG A 136 1.33 7.26 14.05
C ARG A 136 2.03 6.05 14.66
N MET A 137 2.59 5.19 13.83
CA MET A 137 3.32 3.98 14.26
C MET A 137 4.84 4.15 14.28
N GLY A 138 5.32 5.36 14.03
CA GLY A 138 6.77 5.61 13.95
C GLY A 138 7.43 5.07 12.68
N ALA A 139 6.66 4.59 11.72
CA ALA A 139 7.15 4.16 10.43
C ALA A 139 7.67 5.35 9.61
N GLN A 140 8.47 5.09 8.59
CA GLN A 140 8.97 6.13 7.70
C GLN A 140 7.96 6.38 6.59
N PRO A 141 7.23 7.51 6.61
CA PRO A 141 6.27 7.81 5.55
C PRO A 141 6.98 8.14 4.24
N ILE A 142 6.54 7.53 3.15
CA ILE A 142 7.06 7.78 1.81
C ILE A 142 5.89 8.03 0.87
N LEU A 143 5.85 9.23 0.29
CA LEU A 143 4.84 9.60 -0.70
C LEU A 143 5.38 9.30 -2.10
N VAL A 144 4.59 8.60 -2.90
CA VAL A 144 4.85 8.47 -4.34
C VAL A 144 3.89 9.38 -5.10
N LEU A 145 4.33 9.92 -6.24
CA LEU A 145 3.55 10.89 -7.01
C LEU A 145 2.61 10.23 -8.03
N THR A 146 2.62 8.89 -8.11
CA THR A 146 1.62 8.13 -8.85
C THR A 146 0.26 8.17 -8.13
N GLY A 147 -0.78 7.69 -8.77
CA GLY A 147 -2.12 7.72 -8.18
C GLY A 147 -2.55 9.14 -7.80
N LYS A 148 -2.89 9.33 -6.54
CA LYS A 148 -3.28 10.64 -5.98
C LYS A 148 -2.09 11.45 -5.46
N GLY A 149 -0.87 10.95 -5.63
CA GLY A 149 0.32 11.50 -4.99
C GLY A 149 0.59 12.98 -5.30
N ALA A 150 0.43 13.40 -6.55
CA ALA A 150 0.63 14.79 -6.94
C ALA A 150 -0.37 15.72 -6.25
N LYS A 151 -1.63 15.32 -6.15
CA LYS A 151 -2.67 16.08 -5.42
C LYS A 151 -2.36 16.12 -3.93
N THR A 152 -1.90 15.03 -3.37
CA THR A 152 -1.53 14.92 -1.96
C THR A 152 -0.37 15.86 -1.64
N GLN A 153 0.64 15.90 -2.49
CA GLN A 153 1.76 16.84 -2.34
C GLN A 153 1.29 18.29 -2.40
N ALA A 154 0.44 18.62 -3.38
CA ALA A 154 -0.06 19.98 -3.57
C ALA A 154 -0.93 20.45 -2.41
N ALA A 155 -1.71 19.56 -1.80
CA ALA A 155 -2.55 19.88 -0.64
C ALA A 155 -1.72 20.18 0.62
N GLY A 156 -0.51 19.62 0.73
CA GLY A 156 0.38 19.85 1.87
C GLY A 156 -0.02 19.09 3.13
N ASP A 157 0.39 19.62 4.27
CA ASP A 157 0.14 19.04 5.60
C ASP A 157 0.69 17.61 5.76
N LEU A 158 1.77 17.32 5.05
CA LEU A 158 2.43 16.02 5.15
C LEU A 158 3.07 15.84 6.52
N PRO A 159 3.08 14.61 7.09
CA PRO A 159 3.83 14.35 8.32
C PRO A 159 5.30 14.79 8.17
N GLU A 160 5.91 15.16 9.31
CA GLU A 160 7.35 15.47 9.32
C GLU A 160 8.14 14.26 8.82
N ASP A 161 9.25 14.54 8.19
CA ASP A 161 10.18 13.53 7.65
C ASP A 161 9.60 12.69 6.51
N THR A 162 8.47 13.09 5.91
CA THR A 162 7.94 12.41 4.73
C THR A 162 8.91 12.54 3.56
N LEU A 163 9.35 11.40 3.03
CA LEU A 163 10.13 11.35 1.79
C LEU A 163 9.20 11.34 0.60
N ILE A 164 9.62 11.94 -0.51
CA ILE A 164 8.81 12.05 -1.74
C ILE A 164 9.62 11.53 -2.92
N TYR A 165 9.00 10.60 -3.66
CA TYR A 165 9.61 10.00 -4.87
C TYR A 165 8.57 9.95 -6.00
N PRO A 166 9.03 9.94 -7.27
CA PRO A 166 8.10 9.90 -8.41
C PRO A 166 7.21 8.66 -8.43
N ASP A 167 7.77 7.51 -8.05
CA ASP A 167 7.08 6.22 -8.13
C ASP A 167 7.74 5.19 -7.22
N LEU A 168 7.16 4.00 -7.16
CA LEU A 168 7.71 2.91 -6.34
C LEU A 168 9.10 2.47 -6.82
N ALA A 169 9.36 2.49 -8.12
CA ALA A 169 10.68 2.13 -8.66
C ALA A 169 11.77 3.02 -8.08
N ALA A 170 11.54 4.33 -7.99
CA ALA A 170 12.49 5.27 -7.41
C ALA A 170 12.69 5.05 -5.90
N VAL A 171 11.62 4.74 -5.17
CA VAL A 171 11.71 4.38 -3.74
C VAL A 171 12.62 3.17 -3.57
N VAL A 172 12.40 2.14 -4.34
CA VAL A 172 13.15 0.88 -4.22
C VAL A 172 14.61 1.09 -4.61
N ALA A 173 14.88 1.87 -5.66
CA ALA A 173 16.24 2.20 -6.04
C ALA A 173 17.02 2.84 -4.87
N MET A 174 16.35 3.69 -4.09
CA MET A 174 16.95 4.30 -2.89
C MET A 174 17.20 3.29 -1.78
N LEU A 175 16.26 2.35 -1.58
CA LEU A 175 16.32 1.41 -0.45
C LEU A 175 17.32 0.27 -0.65
N VAL A 176 17.56 -0.15 -1.89
CA VAL A 176 18.33 -1.37 -2.18
C VAL A 176 19.71 -1.10 -2.80
N GLU A 177 20.14 0.13 -2.88
CA GLU A 177 21.49 0.50 -3.34
C GLU A 177 22.59 0.07 -2.37
#